data_6402c34aa5026ad718fbcf784137e8bb
#
_entry.id   6402c34aa5026ad718fbcf784137e8bb
#
_cell.length_a   1.000
_cell.length_b   1.000
_cell.length_c   1.000
_cell.angle_alpha   90.00
_cell.angle_beta   90.00
_cell.angle_gamma   90.00
#
_symmetry.space_group_name_H-M   'P 1'
#
loop_
_entity.id
_entity.type
_entity.pdbx_description
1 polymer ?
#
loop_
_entity_poly.entity_id
_entity_poly.type
_entity_poly.pdbx_seq_one_letter_code
_entity_poly.pdbx_strand_id
1 'polypeptide(L)'
;MKALKTLLAGLLLCCSASVMAQATYTAADGTIYTFKKHAFIDLQGGLQYTLGEAKFKDLLSPNLQGAIGYQFSPVIGARIQANFWQSKGGWNGYGNPPYTKSYAFDYVAPGLDVIFDLSNLIAGYNPTRVVSVAAFIGGGANIAFHNGQVKGIQQDMAGKYADDLLLEYVWDGTKVRPFGRAGLQLNFRLDDMLDLFLEGNANLVSDKYNSKKAGNPDWYFNALAGLRINLGKTYTRTVPPAPVPEPVPEPQPVVEPAPAPAPAPVVEKIEAIRRDVFFQINKTDIQPSEQQKVKDIAYYLIKYPESKVVITGYADAGTGNDKINDRLAAGRADAVVKALKDQYGIDASRISYDSKGARVQPFAENDQNRVSICIAE
;
A
#
# COMPACT_ATOMS: atom_id res chain seq x y z
N MET A 1 -28.51 -18.34 -16.98
CA MET A 1 -27.73 -19.36 -16.24
C MET A 1 -26.57 -19.95 -17.05
N LYS A 2 -26.73 -20.36 -18.34
CA LYS A 2 -25.62 -20.90 -19.16
C LYS A 2 -24.48 -19.89 -19.38
N ALA A 3 -24.79 -18.61 -19.73
CA ALA A 3 -23.80 -17.55 -19.94
C ALA A 3 -22.95 -17.23 -18.68
N LEU A 4 -23.57 -17.25 -17.48
CA LEU A 4 -22.87 -17.02 -16.22
C LEU A 4 -21.91 -18.17 -15.88
N LYS A 5 -22.29 -19.40 -16.17
CA LYS A 5 -21.42 -20.59 -16.01
C LYS A 5 -20.23 -20.56 -16.98
N THR A 6 -20.44 -20.10 -18.21
CA THR A 6 -19.38 -19.97 -19.22
C THR A 6 -18.42 -18.82 -18.87
N LEU A 7 -18.94 -17.71 -18.33
CA LEU A 7 -18.11 -16.58 -17.85
C LEU A 7 -17.26 -16.99 -16.63
N LEU A 8 -17.86 -17.70 -15.66
CA LEU A 8 -17.15 -18.23 -14.49
C LEU A 8 -16.07 -19.28 -14.88
N ALA A 9 -16.39 -20.16 -15.81
CA ALA A 9 -15.45 -21.14 -16.33
C ALA A 9 -14.31 -20.48 -17.12
N GLY A 10 -14.61 -19.44 -17.91
CA GLY A 10 -13.60 -18.65 -18.63
C GLY A 10 -12.68 -17.89 -17.69
N LEU A 11 -13.20 -17.28 -16.61
CA LEU A 11 -12.38 -16.63 -15.57
C LEU A 11 -11.47 -17.65 -14.85
N LEU A 12 -11.99 -18.84 -14.52
CA LEU A 12 -11.21 -19.90 -13.88
C LEU A 12 -10.10 -20.46 -14.79
N LEU A 13 -10.35 -20.58 -16.10
CA LEU A 13 -9.34 -21.06 -17.06
C LEU A 13 -8.25 -19.99 -17.34
N CYS A 14 -8.59 -18.71 -17.45
CA CYS A 14 -7.60 -17.64 -17.59
C CYS A 14 -6.71 -17.51 -16.34
N CYS A 15 -7.25 -17.79 -15.14
CA CYS A 15 -6.48 -17.79 -13.90
C CYS A 15 -5.48 -18.97 -13.82
N SER A 16 -5.76 -20.12 -14.42
CA SER A 16 -4.92 -21.32 -14.28
C SER A 16 -3.59 -21.24 -15.03
N ALA A 17 -3.51 -20.50 -16.14
CA ALA A 17 -2.28 -20.34 -16.91
C ALA A 17 -1.30 -19.32 -16.33
N SER A 18 -1.82 -18.30 -15.60
CA SER A 18 -1.01 -17.23 -15.01
C SER A 18 -0.48 -17.56 -13.61
N VAL A 19 -1.01 -18.59 -12.96
CA VAL A 19 -0.72 -18.94 -11.54
C VAL A 19 0.64 -19.62 -11.37
N MET A 20 1.22 -20.19 -12.43
CA MET A 20 2.45 -21.02 -12.34
C MET A 20 3.74 -20.27 -12.68
N ALA A 21 3.70 -19.12 -13.34
CA ALA A 21 4.90 -18.31 -13.60
C ALA A 21 5.19 -17.42 -12.41
N GLN A 22 6.43 -17.41 -11.96
CA GLN A 22 6.93 -16.48 -10.96
C GLN A 22 6.81 -15.05 -11.53
N ALA A 23 5.82 -14.28 -11.07
CA ALA A 23 5.56 -12.95 -11.61
C ALA A 23 6.68 -12.01 -11.25
N THR A 24 7.28 -11.39 -12.26
CA THR A 24 8.38 -10.44 -12.13
C THR A 24 8.00 -9.09 -12.74
N TYR A 25 8.55 -8.03 -12.19
CA TYR A 25 8.48 -6.67 -12.72
C TYR A 25 9.90 -6.12 -12.82
N THR A 26 10.28 -5.60 -13.97
CA THR A 26 11.57 -4.94 -14.17
C THR A 26 11.35 -3.43 -14.21
N ALA A 27 11.94 -2.72 -13.26
CA ALA A 27 11.90 -1.27 -13.20
C ALA A 27 12.83 -0.63 -14.25
N ALA A 28 12.70 0.69 -14.47
CA ALA A 28 13.49 1.41 -15.46
C ALA A 28 15.01 1.40 -15.19
N ASP A 29 15.40 1.24 -13.93
CA ASP A 29 16.80 1.10 -13.48
C ASP A 29 17.35 -0.34 -13.63
N GLY A 30 16.59 -1.25 -14.25
CA GLY A 30 16.93 -2.66 -14.39
C GLY A 30 16.69 -3.50 -13.14
N THR A 31 16.22 -2.92 -12.03
CA THR A 31 15.90 -3.68 -10.82
C THR A 31 14.74 -4.64 -11.08
N ILE A 32 14.92 -5.91 -10.71
CA ILE A 32 13.93 -6.97 -10.88
C ILE A 32 13.23 -7.21 -9.54
N TYR A 33 11.92 -7.07 -9.55
CA TYR A 33 11.04 -7.40 -8.43
C TYR A 33 10.33 -8.71 -8.73
N THR A 34 10.45 -9.67 -7.82
CA THR A 34 9.80 -10.98 -7.94
C THR A 34 8.76 -11.13 -6.84
N PHE A 35 7.51 -11.40 -7.22
CA PHE A 35 6.41 -11.58 -6.28
C PHE A 35 6.69 -12.69 -5.27
N LYS A 36 6.36 -12.43 -4.00
CA LYS A 36 6.33 -13.45 -2.93
C LYS A 36 4.92 -13.62 -2.40
N LYS A 37 4.51 -14.87 -2.28
CA LYS A 37 3.28 -15.24 -1.57
C LYS A 37 3.39 -14.82 -0.11
N HIS A 38 2.33 -14.22 0.43
CA HIS A 38 2.35 -13.71 1.80
C HIS A 38 0.95 -13.74 2.41
N ALA A 39 0.89 -13.82 3.73
CA ALA A 39 -0.34 -13.63 4.49
C ALA A 39 -0.56 -12.14 4.79
N PHE A 40 -1.81 -11.77 5.08
CA PHE A 40 -2.16 -10.42 5.48
C PHE A 40 -3.29 -10.42 6.52
N ILE A 41 -3.41 -9.32 7.25
CA ILE A 41 -4.52 -9.03 8.17
C ILE A 41 -5.18 -7.74 7.72
N ASP A 42 -6.52 -7.75 7.61
CA ASP A 42 -7.33 -6.57 7.32
C ASP A 42 -8.14 -6.18 8.57
N LEU A 43 -8.14 -4.89 8.91
CA LEU A 43 -8.98 -4.29 9.95
C LEU A 43 -9.73 -3.12 9.33
N GLN A 44 -11.08 -3.14 9.41
CA GLN A 44 -11.93 -2.18 8.71
C GLN A 44 -13.06 -1.69 9.60
N GLY A 45 -13.44 -0.43 9.40
CA GLY A 45 -14.60 0.17 10.03
C GLY A 45 -15.35 1.11 9.09
N GLY A 46 -16.62 1.29 9.32
CA GLY A 46 -17.44 2.15 8.48
C GLY A 46 -18.91 2.04 8.74
N LEU A 47 -19.70 2.08 7.67
CA LEU A 47 -21.16 2.11 7.72
C LEU A 47 -21.76 0.96 6.92
N GLN A 48 -22.89 0.48 7.42
CA GLN A 48 -23.79 -0.43 6.73
C GLN A 48 -25.11 0.26 6.43
N TYR A 49 -25.65 -0.04 5.25
CA TYR A 49 -27.01 0.31 4.86
C TYR A 49 -27.80 -0.95 4.54
N THR A 50 -28.86 -1.23 5.31
CA THR A 50 -29.80 -2.31 4.98
C THR A 50 -30.86 -1.76 4.05
N LEU A 51 -31.07 -2.38 2.89
CA LEU A 51 -32.10 -1.96 1.94
C LEU A 51 -33.49 -2.21 2.53
N GLY A 52 -34.33 -1.19 2.55
CA GLY A 52 -35.66 -1.27 3.11
C GLY A 52 -36.51 -0.03 2.85
N GLU A 53 -37.75 0.00 3.36
CA GLU A 53 -38.75 1.04 3.07
C GLU A 53 -38.68 2.25 4.02
N ALA A 54 -37.70 2.29 4.96
CA ALA A 54 -37.46 3.47 5.77
C ALA A 54 -36.50 4.45 5.06
N LYS A 55 -36.39 5.66 5.59
CA LYS A 55 -35.44 6.66 5.05
C LYS A 55 -34.00 6.13 5.14
N PHE A 56 -33.20 6.42 4.13
CA PHE A 56 -31.80 5.98 4.04
C PHE A 56 -31.01 6.19 5.35
N LYS A 57 -31.08 7.39 5.93
CA LYS A 57 -30.37 7.73 7.18
C LYS A 57 -30.80 6.89 8.40
N ASP A 58 -32.07 6.45 8.41
CA ASP A 58 -32.64 5.71 9.53
C ASP A 58 -32.23 4.21 9.48
N LEU A 59 -31.79 3.74 8.29
CA LEU A 59 -31.29 2.39 8.04
C LEU A 59 -29.75 2.29 8.04
N LEU A 60 -29.05 3.40 8.22
CA LEU A 60 -27.60 3.39 8.41
C LEU A 60 -27.24 2.88 9.80
N SER A 61 -26.22 2.04 9.87
CA SER A 61 -25.67 1.51 11.12
C SER A 61 -24.14 1.44 11.07
N PRO A 62 -23.44 1.45 12.21
CA PRO A 62 -22.03 1.22 12.26
C PRO A 62 -21.69 -0.21 11.83
N ASN A 63 -20.47 -0.40 11.31
CA ASN A 63 -20.00 -1.68 10.84
C ASN A 63 -18.51 -1.84 11.07
N LEU A 64 -18.08 -3.02 11.51
CA LEU A 64 -16.69 -3.42 11.62
C LEU A 64 -16.46 -4.73 10.88
N GLN A 65 -15.25 -4.90 10.35
CA GLN A 65 -14.83 -6.14 9.72
C GLN A 65 -13.37 -6.42 10.04
N GLY A 66 -13.07 -7.66 10.42
CA GLY A 66 -11.71 -8.19 10.52
C GLY A 66 -11.52 -9.35 9.55
N ALA A 67 -10.32 -9.50 9.00
CA ALA A 67 -10.00 -10.61 8.13
C ALA A 67 -8.54 -11.05 8.27
N ILE A 68 -8.29 -12.34 7.96
CA ILE A 68 -6.97 -12.89 7.74
C ILE A 68 -6.99 -13.52 6.36
N GLY A 69 -6.01 -13.17 5.54
CA GLY A 69 -5.95 -13.62 4.17
C GLY A 69 -4.56 -14.07 3.73
N TYR A 70 -4.53 -14.61 2.51
CA TYR A 70 -3.30 -15.05 1.87
C TYR A 70 -3.32 -14.67 0.39
N GLN A 71 -2.25 -14.04 -0.06
CA GLN A 71 -2.03 -13.69 -1.46
C GLN A 71 -1.24 -14.81 -2.14
N PHE A 72 -1.89 -15.57 -3.02
CA PHE A 72 -1.30 -16.72 -3.71
C PHE A 72 -0.50 -16.33 -4.94
N SER A 73 -0.94 -15.27 -5.63
CA SER A 73 -0.30 -14.71 -6.82
C SER A 73 -0.52 -13.19 -6.84
N PRO A 74 0.11 -12.44 -7.74
CA PRO A 74 -0.17 -11.00 -7.86
C PRO A 74 -1.66 -10.67 -8.11
N VAL A 75 -2.40 -11.62 -8.70
CA VAL A 75 -3.80 -11.42 -9.09
C VAL A 75 -4.78 -12.05 -8.12
N ILE A 76 -4.44 -13.20 -7.52
CA ILE A 76 -5.40 -14.01 -6.74
C ILE A 76 -4.99 -14.09 -5.28
N GLY A 77 -5.91 -13.73 -4.41
CA GLY A 77 -5.87 -13.92 -2.97
C GLY A 77 -7.16 -14.52 -2.43
N ALA A 78 -7.15 -14.94 -1.18
CA ALA A 78 -8.35 -15.31 -0.44
C ALA A 78 -8.26 -14.82 1.00
N ARG A 79 -9.40 -14.59 1.63
CA ARG A 79 -9.47 -14.22 3.05
C ARG A 79 -10.64 -14.89 3.74
N ILE A 80 -10.44 -15.26 4.98
CA ILE A 80 -11.50 -15.52 5.95
C ILE A 80 -11.78 -14.20 6.65
N GLN A 81 -13.03 -13.78 6.70
CA GLN A 81 -13.44 -12.52 7.30
C GLN A 81 -14.60 -12.71 8.25
N ALA A 82 -14.78 -11.79 9.18
CA ALA A 82 -15.98 -11.63 9.98
C ALA A 82 -16.40 -10.16 9.95
N ASN A 83 -17.59 -9.92 9.45
CA ASN A 83 -18.25 -8.63 9.44
C ASN A 83 -19.30 -8.61 10.55
N PHE A 84 -19.40 -7.54 11.32
CA PHE A 84 -20.26 -7.52 12.51
C PHE A 84 -20.65 -6.12 12.94
N TRP A 85 -21.62 -6.04 13.78
CA TRP A 85 -22.21 -5.00 14.61
C TRP A 85 -23.72 -5.00 14.45
N GLN A 86 -24.29 -3.95 13.85
CA GLN A 86 -25.73 -3.70 13.86
C GLN A 86 -26.29 -3.61 12.44
N SER A 87 -27.48 -4.18 12.27
CA SER A 87 -28.31 -4.01 11.09
C SER A 87 -29.65 -3.39 11.48
N LYS A 88 -30.33 -2.75 10.52
CA LYS A 88 -31.61 -2.07 10.78
C LYS A 88 -32.66 -2.44 9.77
N GLY A 89 -33.92 -2.40 10.22
CA GLY A 89 -35.12 -2.48 9.39
C GLY A 89 -36.09 -1.38 9.77
N GLY A 90 -37.13 -1.17 8.97
CA GLY A 90 -38.12 -0.16 9.29
C GLY A 90 -39.05 0.21 8.12
N TRP A 91 -39.91 1.18 8.37
CA TRP A 91 -40.88 1.77 7.42
C TRP A 91 -40.92 3.28 7.54
N ASN A 92 -41.39 3.93 6.48
CA ASN A 92 -41.67 5.35 6.46
C ASN A 92 -43.04 5.57 5.78
N GLY A 93 -44.05 5.95 6.57
CA GLY A 93 -45.40 6.21 6.06
C GLY A 93 -46.18 4.98 5.61
N TYR A 94 -45.88 3.82 6.17
CA TYR A 94 -46.58 2.57 5.82
C TYR A 94 -47.96 2.47 6.44
N GLY A 95 -48.94 2.01 5.65
CA GLY A 95 -50.31 1.82 6.09
C GLY A 95 -51.18 3.08 6.17
N ASN A 96 -52.39 2.94 6.66
CA ASN A 96 -53.33 4.04 6.91
C ASN A 96 -54.00 3.83 8.31
N PRO A 97 -53.74 4.68 9.32
CA PRO A 97 -52.85 5.88 9.24
C PRO A 97 -51.39 5.54 8.99
N PRO A 98 -50.58 6.52 8.45
CA PRO A 98 -49.18 6.27 8.13
C PRO A 98 -48.36 5.86 9.36
N TYR A 99 -47.63 4.75 9.27
CA TYR A 99 -46.73 4.25 10.31
C TYR A 99 -45.26 4.44 9.91
N THR A 100 -44.51 5.08 10.78
CA THR A 100 -43.05 5.27 10.58
C THR A 100 -42.32 4.77 11.80
N LYS A 101 -41.47 3.78 11.63
CA LYS A 101 -40.67 3.18 12.71
C LYS A 101 -39.44 2.50 12.14
N SER A 102 -38.35 2.53 12.89
CA SER A 102 -37.16 1.71 12.63
C SER A 102 -36.80 0.87 13.85
N TYR A 103 -36.15 -0.23 13.64
CA TYR A 103 -35.63 -1.13 14.66
C TYR A 103 -34.25 -1.62 14.28
N ALA A 104 -33.50 -2.09 15.26
CA ALA A 104 -32.14 -2.57 15.10
C ALA A 104 -32.02 -3.98 15.66
N PHE A 105 -31.07 -4.72 15.10
CA PHE A 105 -30.66 -6.04 15.58
C PHE A 105 -29.17 -6.20 15.33
N ASP A 106 -28.51 -7.05 16.09
CA ASP A 106 -27.08 -7.30 15.98
C ASP A 106 -26.83 -8.51 15.10
N TYR A 107 -25.64 -8.57 14.49
CA TYR A 107 -25.22 -9.72 13.73
C TYR A 107 -23.68 -9.89 13.73
N VAL A 108 -23.27 -11.12 13.43
CA VAL A 108 -21.91 -11.47 13.02
C VAL A 108 -22.01 -12.35 11.78
N ALA A 109 -21.18 -12.03 10.76
CA ALA A 109 -21.23 -12.69 9.47
C ALA A 109 -19.83 -13.21 9.08
N PRO A 110 -19.39 -14.36 9.65
CA PRO A 110 -18.18 -15.03 9.18
C PRO A 110 -18.35 -15.54 7.75
N GLY A 111 -17.29 -15.42 6.96
CA GLY A 111 -17.30 -15.83 5.55
C GLY A 111 -15.92 -15.95 4.94
N LEU A 112 -15.92 -16.41 3.71
CA LEU A 112 -14.74 -16.57 2.86
C LEU A 112 -14.91 -15.72 1.60
N ASP A 113 -13.86 -14.97 1.23
CA ASP A 113 -13.80 -14.22 -0.03
C ASP A 113 -12.61 -14.70 -0.87
N VAL A 114 -12.81 -14.73 -2.19
CA VAL A 114 -11.75 -14.81 -3.19
C VAL A 114 -11.57 -13.42 -3.77
N ILE A 115 -10.32 -12.94 -3.77
CA ILE A 115 -9.94 -11.59 -4.16
C ILE A 115 -9.19 -11.65 -5.49
N PHE A 116 -9.51 -10.73 -6.40
CA PHE A 116 -8.89 -10.56 -7.70
C PHE A 116 -8.34 -9.13 -7.81
N ASP A 117 -7.01 -8.98 -7.83
CA ASP A 117 -6.38 -7.68 -8.12
C ASP A 117 -6.56 -7.36 -9.62
N LEU A 118 -7.51 -6.47 -9.91
CA LEU A 118 -7.85 -6.06 -11.28
C LEU A 118 -6.72 -5.23 -11.91
N SER A 119 -6.00 -4.46 -11.09
CA SER A 119 -4.88 -3.66 -11.58
C SER A 119 -3.73 -4.53 -12.06
N ASN A 120 -3.39 -5.59 -11.30
CA ASN A 120 -2.37 -6.54 -11.72
C ASN A 120 -2.84 -7.47 -12.85
N LEU A 121 -4.14 -7.78 -12.91
CA LEU A 121 -4.73 -8.57 -13.99
C LEU A 121 -4.66 -7.84 -15.34
N ILE A 122 -4.95 -6.54 -15.36
CA ILE A 122 -5.06 -5.74 -16.59
C ILE A 122 -3.71 -5.15 -17.00
N ALA A 123 -2.98 -4.57 -16.05
CA ALA A 123 -1.75 -3.82 -16.31
C ALA A 123 -0.46 -4.57 -15.94
N GLY A 124 -0.56 -5.86 -15.57
CA GLY A 124 0.58 -6.66 -15.12
C GLY A 124 1.02 -6.35 -13.69
N TYR A 125 1.84 -7.26 -13.15
CA TYR A 125 2.40 -7.11 -11.80
C TYR A 125 3.35 -5.91 -11.72
N ASN A 126 3.11 -5.04 -10.76
CA ASN A 126 3.97 -3.92 -10.43
C ASN A 126 3.93 -3.66 -8.91
N PRO A 127 4.96 -4.05 -8.14
CA PRO A 127 5.01 -3.89 -6.69
C PRO A 127 5.22 -2.44 -6.23
N THR A 128 5.57 -1.52 -7.13
CA THR A 128 5.73 -0.10 -6.81
C THR A 128 4.48 0.73 -7.10
N ARG A 129 3.39 0.08 -7.56
CA ARG A 129 2.12 0.75 -7.82
C ARG A 129 1.52 1.27 -6.51
N VAL A 130 1.29 2.59 -6.44
CA VAL A 130 0.73 3.25 -5.25
C VAL A 130 -0.77 2.98 -5.10
N VAL A 131 -1.52 2.97 -6.21
CA VAL A 131 -2.97 2.77 -6.20
C VAL A 131 -3.34 1.53 -6.99
N SER A 132 -4.11 0.62 -6.40
CA SER A 132 -4.64 -0.56 -7.10
C SER A 132 -6.12 -0.78 -6.77
N VAL A 133 -6.81 -1.46 -7.69
CA VAL A 133 -8.21 -1.84 -7.58
C VAL A 133 -8.28 -3.36 -7.53
N ALA A 134 -9.03 -3.88 -6.57
CA ALA A 134 -9.35 -5.30 -6.50
C ALA A 134 -10.86 -5.52 -6.45
N ALA A 135 -11.33 -6.62 -6.98
CA ALA A 135 -12.69 -7.11 -6.81
C ALA A 135 -12.67 -8.39 -5.98
N PHE A 136 -13.75 -8.68 -5.30
CA PHE A 136 -13.90 -9.95 -4.60
C PHE A 136 -15.32 -10.49 -4.69
N ILE A 137 -15.43 -11.78 -4.53
CA ILE A 137 -16.68 -12.51 -4.39
C ILE A 137 -16.53 -13.53 -3.26
N GLY A 138 -17.59 -13.70 -2.49
CA GLY A 138 -17.57 -14.61 -1.35
C GLY A 138 -18.93 -14.91 -0.78
N GLY A 139 -18.93 -15.44 0.43
CA GLY A 139 -20.15 -15.77 1.16
C GLY A 139 -19.85 -16.49 2.46
N GLY A 140 -20.89 -16.78 3.20
CA GLY A 140 -20.76 -17.40 4.51
C GLY A 140 -22.08 -17.55 5.24
N ALA A 141 -22.04 -17.42 6.57
CA ALA A 141 -23.19 -17.50 7.45
C ALA A 141 -23.40 -16.16 8.18
N ASN A 142 -24.55 -15.55 8.00
CA ASN A 142 -24.98 -14.41 8.79
C ASN A 142 -25.74 -14.92 10.04
N ILE A 143 -25.22 -14.64 11.20
CA ILE A 143 -25.76 -15.00 12.52
C ILE A 143 -26.32 -13.73 13.13
N ALA A 144 -27.65 -13.57 13.06
CA ALA A 144 -28.35 -12.39 13.56
C ALA A 144 -29.08 -12.71 14.88
N PHE A 145 -29.09 -11.74 15.80
CA PHE A 145 -29.63 -11.87 17.15
C PHE A 145 -30.10 -10.51 17.71
N HIS A 146 -30.68 -10.48 18.90
CA HIS A 146 -31.18 -9.28 19.59
C HIS A 146 -32.28 -8.51 18.82
N ASN A 147 -33.16 -9.20 18.09
CA ASN A 147 -34.25 -8.58 17.32
C ASN A 147 -35.53 -8.36 18.16
N GLY A 148 -35.42 -8.16 19.47
CA GLY A 148 -36.57 -8.01 20.36
C GLY A 148 -37.41 -6.77 20.08
N GLN A 149 -36.87 -5.70 19.52
CA GLN A 149 -37.59 -4.47 19.18
C GLN A 149 -38.76 -4.73 18.18
N VAL A 150 -38.57 -5.66 17.26
CA VAL A 150 -39.56 -5.96 16.22
C VAL A 150 -40.88 -6.55 16.79
N LYS A 151 -40.80 -7.28 17.89
CA LYS A 151 -42.01 -7.81 18.58
C LYS A 151 -42.87 -6.70 19.16
N GLY A 152 -42.26 -5.72 19.80
CA GLY A 152 -42.99 -4.55 20.31
C GLY A 152 -43.64 -3.75 19.19
N ILE A 153 -42.99 -3.62 18.04
CA ILE A 153 -43.53 -2.97 16.85
C ILE A 153 -44.72 -3.76 16.31
N GLN A 154 -44.62 -5.10 16.22
CA GLN A 154 -45.69 -5.96 15.76
C GLN A 154 -46.92 -5.87 16.70
N GLN A 155 -46.70 -5.82 18.00
CA GLN A 155 -47.78 -5.64 18.99
C GLN A 155 -48.43 -4.25 18.87
N ASP A 156 -47.66 -3.20 18.62
CA ASP A 156 -48.19 -1.85 18.42
C ASP A 156 -48.99 -1.72 17.11
N MET A 157 -48.62 -2.47 16.08
CA MET A 157 -49.36 -2.53 14.81
C MET A 157 -50.62 -3.36 14.89
N ALA A 158 -50.62 -4.45 15.68
CA ALA A 158 -51.78 -5.31 15.87
C ALA A 158 -52.97 -4.53 16.47
N GLY A 159 -54.14 -4.64 15.87
CA GLY A 159 -55.33 -3.87 16.26
C GLY A 159 -55.40 -2.45 15.69
N LYS A 160 -54.34 -1.92 15.03
CA LYS A 160 -54.37 -0.65 14.32
C LYS A 160 -54.41 -0.81 12.81
N TYR A 161 -53.89 -1.92 12.31
CA TYR A 161 -53.75 -2.22 10.89
C TYR A 161 -54.34 -3.58 10.58
N ALA A 162 -54.74 -3.82 9.33
CA ALA A 162 -55.15 -5.13 8.86
C ALA A 162 -54.03 -6.17 8.95
N ASP A 163 -54.38 -7.45 9.09
CA ASP A 163 -53.39 -8.53 9.29
C ASP A 163 -52.40 -8.66 8.13
N ASP A 164 -52.76 -8.29 6.92
CA ASP A 164 -51.90 -8.28 5.73
C ASP A 164 -50.81 -7.17 5.76
N LEU A 165 -50.97 -6.17 6.65
CA LEU A 165 -49.95 -5.14 6.90
C LEU A 165 -49.01 -5.50 8.03
N LEU A 166 -49.16 -6.62 8.70
CA LEU A 166 -48.30 -7.08 9.78
C LEU A 166 -47.02 -7.69 9.24
N LEU A 167 -45.96 -7.69 10.08
CA LEU A 167 -44.69 -8.32 9.77
C LEU A 167 -44.87 -9.85 9.65
N GLU A 168 -44.67 -10.39 8.45
CA GLU A 168 -44.90 -11.82 8.21
C GLU A 168 -43.71 -12.69 8.68
N TYR A 169 -42.50 -12.15 8.64
CA TYR A 169 -41.30 -12.91 8.97
C TYR A 169 -40.59 -12.44 10.25
N VAL A 170 -41.42 -12.10 11.27
CA VAL A 170 -40.86 -11.77 12.60
C VAL A 170 -40.07 -12.95 13.13
N TRP A 171 -38.87 -12.66 13.57
CA TRP A 171 -38.00 -13.64 14.21
C TRP A 171 -37.49 -13.16 15.55
N ASP A 172 -37.17 -14.11 16.42
CA ASP A 172 -36.62 -13.93 17.75
C ASP A 172 -35.48 -14.91 17.99
N GLY A 173 -34.69 -14.67 19.05
CA GLY A 173 -33.50 -15.44 19.36
C GLY A 173 -32.44 -15.30 18.27
N THR A 174 -31.57 -16.29 18.16
CA THR A 174 -30.49 -16.31 17.16
C THR A 174 -30.96 -16.99 15.89
N LYS A 175 -30.72 -16.37 14.75
CA LYS A 175 -31.00 -16.91 13.42
C LYS A 175 -29.75 -16.96 12.58
N VAL A 176 -29.50 -18.12 11.98
CA VAL A 176 -28.38 -18.34 11.05
C VAL A 176 -28.93 -18.41 9.63
N ARG A 177 -28.37 -17.61 8.72
CA ARG A 177 -28.76 -17.57 7.31
C ARG A 177 -27.53 -17.55 6.42
N PRO A 178 -27.52 -18.27 5.30
CA PRO A 178 -26.45 -18.12 4.33
C PRO A 178 -26.50 -16.72 3.72
N PHE A 179 -25.32 -16.19 3.39
CA PHE A 179 -25.20 -14.97 2.59
C PHE A 179 -24.20 -15.15 1.46
N GLY A 180 -24.42 -14.41 0.36
CA GLY A 180 -23.46 -14.21 -0.71
C GLY A 180 -23.02 -12.76 -0.72
N ARG A 181 -21.76 -12.47 -1.10
CA ARG A 181 -21.26 -11.10 -1.19
C ARG A 181 -20.36 -10.88 -2.39
N ALA A 182 -20.35 -9.64 -2.85
CA ALA A 182 -19.38 -9.18 -3.84
C ALA A 182 -19.03 -7.73 -3.56
N GLY A 183 -17.84 -7.30 -3.93
CA GLY A 183 -17.40 -5.93 -3.69
C GLY A 183 -16.12 -5.54 -4.43
N LEU A 184 -15.75 -4.29 -4.22
CA LEU A 184 -14.57 -3.67 -4.76
C LEU A 184 -13.73 -3.08 -3.63
N GLN A 185 -12.41 -3.12 -3.79
CA GLN A 185 -11.44 -2.47 -2.93
C GLN A 185 -10.60 -1.49 -3.76
N LEU A 186 -10.39 -0.30 -3.24
CA LEU A 186 -9.42 0.67 -3.73
C LEU A 186 -8.29 0.73 -2.71
N ASN A 187 -7.12 0.20 -3.07
CA ASN A 187 -5.98 0.07 -2.18
C ASN A 187 -4.96 1.18 -2.47
N PHE A 188 -4.39 1.74 -1.39
CA PHE A 188 -3.34 2.75 -1.39
C PHE A 188 -2.15 2.19 -0.63
N ARG A 189 -1.09 1.89 -1.34
CA ARG A 189 0.14 1.38 -0.74
C ARG A 189 0.85 2.49 0.02
N LEU A 190 1.09 2.30 1.30
CA LEU A 190 1.83 3.22 2.15
C LEU A 190 3.31 2.82 2.23
N ASP A 191 3.56 1.52 2.42
CA ASP A 191 4.90 0.92 2.39
C ASP A 191 4.84 -0.57 2.00
N ASP A 192 5.91 -1.33 2.22
CA ASP A 192 5.98 -2.75 1.88
C ASP A 192 5.11 -3.64 2.79
N MET A 193 4.73 -3.16 3.97
CA MET A 193 3.98 -3.91 4.97
C MET A 193 2.55 -3.39 5.16
N LEU A 194 2.27 -2.14 4.77
CA LEU A 194 1.04 -1.44 5.14
C LEU A 194 0.33 -0.85 3.93
N ASP A 195 -0.93 -1.21 3.74
CA ASP A 195 -1.83 -0.59 2.77
C ASP A 195 -3.03 0.02 3.50
N LEU A 196 -3.43 1.23 3.09
CA LEU A 196 -4.75 1.78 3.38
C LEU A 196 -5.71 1.34 2.28
N PHE A 197 -6.97 1.04 2.59
CA PHE A 197 -7.94 0.75 1.55
C PHE A 197 -9.37 1.20 1.88
N LEU A 198 -10.14 1.41 0.81
CA LEU A 198 -11.57 1.63 0.87
C LEU A 198 -12.26 0.41 0.25
N GLU A 199 -13.30 -0.10 0.91
CA GLU A 199 -14.08 -1.23 0.44
C GLU A 199 -15.56 -0.86 0.33
N GLY A 200 -16.15 -1.16 -0.82
CA GLY A 200 -17.60 -1.15 -1.01
C GLY A 200 -18.09 -2.56 -1.33
N ASN A 201 -19.09 -3.06 -0.60
CA ASN A 201 -19.63 -4.39 -0.87
C ASN A 201 -21.14 -4.48 -0.73
N ALA A 202 -21.73 -5.40 -1.49
CA ALA A 202 -23.14 -5.78 -1.46
C ALA A 202 -23.28 -7.21 -0.93
N ASN A 203 -24.21 -7.42 -0.03
CA ASN A 203 -24.47 -8.69 0.62
C ASN A 203 -25.94 -9.09 0.37
N LEU A 204 -26.13 -10.29 -0.12
CA LEU A 204 -27.41 -10.91 -0.41
C LEU A 204 -27.73 -11.94 0.67
N VAL A 205 -28.87 -11.79 1.33
CA VAL A 205 -29.34 -12.68 2.40
C VAL A 205 -30.80 -13.11 2.14
N SER A 206 -31.30 -13.99 2.99
CA SER A 206 -32.69 -14.44 2.92
C SER A 206 -33.71 -13.29 3.13
N ASP A 207 -34.82 -13.31 2.42
CA ASP A 207 -35.99 -12.42 2.59
C ASP A 207 -36.52 -12.34 4.05
N LYS A 208 -36.07 -13.22 4.92
CA LYS A 208 -36.43 -13.22 6.35
C LYS A 208 -35.46 -12.41 7.23
N TYR A 209 -34.50 -11.71 6.65
CA TYR A 209 -33.46 -11.03 7.40
C TYR A 209 -34.00 -9.79 8.12
N ASN A 210 -34.73 -8.96 7.42
CA ASN A 210 -35.29 -7.72 7.93
C ASN A 210 -36.70 -7.88 8.53
N SER A 211 -37.16 -9.13 8.82
CA SER A 211 -38.46 -9.45 9.41
C SER A 211 -39.70 -9.14 8.54
N LYS A 212 -39.51 -8.65 7.32
CA LYS A 212 -40.58 -8.33 6.36
C LYS A 212 -40.62 -9.36 5.25
N LYS A 213 -41.71 -9.44 4.54
CA LYS A 213 -41.88 -10.28 3.36
C LYS A 213 -41.92 -9.41 2.11
N ALA A 214 -40.89 -9.49 1.29
CA ALA A 214 -40.87 -8.81 0.00
C ALA A 214 -40.98 -9.78 -1.18
N GLY A 215 -40.78 -11.07 -0.94
CA GLY A 215 -40.78 -12.11 -1.99
C GLY A 215 -39.49 -12.16 -2.80
N ASN A 216 -38.47 -11.42 -2.36
CA ASN A 216 -37.12 -11.39 -2.95
C ASN A 216 -36.08 -11.34 -1.82
N PRO A 217 -34.83 -11.74 -2.09
CA PRO A 217 -33.78 -11.68 -1.08
C PRO A 217 -33.52 -10.26 -0.56
N ASP A 218 -33.21 -10.16 0.74
CA ASP A 218 -32.76 -8.92 1.37
C ASP A 218 -31.34 -8.58 0.99
N TRP A 219 -31.05 -7.27 0.95
CA TRP A 219 -29.73 -6.74 0.67
C TRP A 219 -29.25 -5.82 1.78
N TYR A 220 -27.96 -5.89 2.06
CA TYR A 220 -27.30 -4.82 2.78
C TYR A 220 -25.94 -4.48 2.13
N PHE A 221 -25.56 -3.23 2.23
CA PHE A 221 -24.37 -2.65 1.60
C PHE A 221 -23.45 -2.12 2.68
N ASN A 222 -22.17 -2.35 2.54
CA ASN A 222 -21.15 -1.80 3.43
C ASN A 222 -20.23 -0.85 2.67
N ALA A 223 -19.88 0.27 3.32
CA ALA A 223 -18.83 1.18 2.91
C ALA A 223 -17.83 1.27 4.07
N LEU A 224 -16.64 0.72 3.87
CA LEU A 224 -15.63 0.53 4.89
C LEU A 224 -14.30 1.18 4.48
N ALA A 225 -13.59 1.71 5.46
CA ALA A 225 -12.18 2.08 5.33
C ALA A 225 -11.36 1.19 6.25
N GLY A 226 -10.15 0.81 5.82
CA GLY A 226 -9.36 -0.15 6.58
C GLY A 226 -7.88 -0.08 6.31
N LEU A 227 -7.14 -0.81 7.14
CA LEU A 227 -5.72 -1.03 7.03
C LEU A 227 -5.47 -2.51 6.75
N ARG A 228 -4.59 -2.79 5.78
CA ARG A 228 -4.02 -4.11 5.53
C ARG A 228 -2.60 -4.14 6.03
N ILE A 229 -2.28 -5.15 6.82
CA ILE A 229 -0.92 -5.43 7.31
C ILE A 229 -0.44 -6.70 6.59
N ASN A 230 0.52 -6.56 5.70
CA ASN A 230 1.15 -7.67 5.00
C ASN A 230 2.18 -8.33 5.92
N LEU A 231 2.08 -9.65 6.11
CA LEU A 231 2.94 -10.42 7.00
C LEU A 231 4.15 -10.96 6.23
N GLY A 232 5.30 -10.31 6.42
CA GLY A 232 6.55 -10.63 5.74
C GLY A 232 6.74 -9.87 4.42
N LYS A 233 7.73 -10.29 3.64
CA LYS A 233 8.07 -9.62 2.38
C LYS A 233 7.06 -9.98 1.29
N THR A 234 6.49 -8.99 0.62
CA THR A 234 5.57 -9.14 -0.52
C THR A 234 6.28 -9.39 -1.84
N TYR A 235 7.58 -9.08 -1.92
CA TYR A 235 8.46 -9.34 -3.07
C TYR A 235 9.92 -9.54 -2.64
N THR A 236 10.75 -10.04 -3.57
CA THR A 236 12.21 -9.95 -3.50
C THR A 236 12.69 -8.93 -4.53
N ARG A 237 13.73 -8.16 -4.18
CA ARG A 237 14.37 -7.18 -5.04
C ARG A 237 15.76 -7.66 -5.42
N THR A 238 16.04 -7.74 -6.72
CA THR A 238 17.35 -8.08 -7.28
C THR A 238 17.83 -6.86 -8.08
N VAL A 239 18.89 -6.22 -7.63
CA VAL A 239 19.52 -5.11 -8.34
C VAL A 239 20.49 -5.72 -9.35
N PRO A 240 20.52 -5.29 -10.64
CA PRO A 240 21.52 -5.74 -11.60
C PRO A 240 22.91 -5.41 -11.06
N PRO A 241 23.91 -6.25 -11.30
CA PRO A 241 25.29 -5.87 -11.03
C PRO A 241 25.62 -4.59 -11.82
N ALA A 242 26.36 -3.69 -11.19
CA ALA A 242 26.86 -2.51 -11.89
C ALA A 242 27.58 -2.98 -13.17
N PRO A 243 27.41 -2.28 -14.32
CA PRO A 243 28.09 -2.65 -15.53
C PRO A 243 29.60 -2.77 -15.22
N VAL A 244 30.13 -3.97 -15.46
CA VAL A 244 31.58 -4.19 -15.38
C VAL A 244 32.15 -3.23 -16.38
N PRO A 245 33.14 -2.37 -16.01
CA PRO A 245 33.82 -1.54 -16.97
C PRO A 245 34.33 -2.45 -18.09
N GLU A 246 34.03 -2.11 -19.35
CA GLU A 246 34.56 -2.85 -20.48
C GLU A 246 36.07 -2.98 -20.28
N PRO A 247 36.65 -4.18 -20.44
CA PRO A 247 38.09 -4.33 -20.34
C PRO A 247 38.73 -3.35 -21.33
N VAL A 248 39.51 -2.45 -20.78
CA VAL A 248 40.31 -1.55 -21.61
C VAL A 248 41.08 -2.43 -22.58
N PRO A 249 41.00 -2.21 -23.94
CA PRO A 249 41.71 -3.02 -24.90
C PRO A 249 43.18 -3.13 -24.46
N GLU A 250 43.69 -4.36 -24.35
CA GLU A 250 45.11 -4.58 -24.08
C GLU A 250 45.92 -3.77 -25.10
N PRO A 251 46.93 -2.96 -24.67
CA PRO A 251 47.75 -2.23 -25.58
C PRO A 251 48.40 -3.22 -26.54
N GLN A 252 48.18 -3.03 -27.86
CA GLN A 252 48.82 -3.84 -28.90
C GLN A 252 50.34 -3.81 -28.65
N PRO A 253 51.05 -4.93 -28.84
CA PRO A 253 52.50 -4.99 -28.63
C PRO A 253 53.21 -3.95 -29.52
N VAL A 254 53.71 -2.92 -28.87
CA VAL A 254 54.58 -1.92 -29.53
C VAL A 254 55.90 -2.60 -29.87
N VAL A 255 56.23 -2.65 -31.16
CA VAL A 255 57.53 -3.06 -31.66
C VAL A 255 58.59 -2.16 -31.03
N GLU A 256 59.54 -2.75 -30.30
CA GLU A 256 60.63 -2.11 -29.52
C GLU A 256 61.56 -1.29 -30.42
N PRO A 257 61.68 0.03 -30.23
CA PRO A 257 62.85 0.76 -30.69
C PRO A 257 63.92 0.83 -29.57
N ALA A 258 65.16 0.77 -29.94
CA ALA A 258 66.39 0.71 -29.15
C ALA A 258 66.49 1.67 -27.92
N PRO A 259 67.31 1.34 -26.89
CA PRO A 259 67.19 1.88 -25.52
C PRO A 259 67.58 3.37 -25.43
N ALA A 260 66.66 4.14 -24.83
CA ALA A 260 66.88 5.53 -24.44
C ALA A 260 66.65 5.64 -22.88
N PRO A 261 67.17 6.72 -22.25
CA PRO A 261 67.51 6.78 -20.84
C PRO A 261 66.37 6.67 -19.85
N ALA A 262 66.67 6.25 -18.60
CA ALA A 262 65.80 5.89 -17.48
C ALA A 262 64.57 6.78 -17.29
N PRO A 263 63.34 6.16 -17.05
CA PRO A 263 62.14 6.91 -16.91
C PRO A 263 61.99 7.59 -15.55
N ALA A 264 61.43 8.82 -15.59
CA ALA A 264 60.97 9.54 -14.42
C ALA A 264 59.76 8.76 -13.74
N PRO A 265 59.50 8.93 -12.43
CA PRO A 265 58.49 8.16 -11.70
C PRO A 265 57.11 8.37 -12.31
N VAL A 266 56.39 7.25 -12.59
CA VAL A 266 55.02 7.24 -13.07
C VAL A 266 54.11 7.76 -11.95
N VAL A 267 53.56 8.96 -12.11
CA VAL A 267 52.50 9.49 -11.23
C VAL A 267 51.24 8.74 -11.56
N GLU A 268 50.82 7.84 -10.68
CA GLU A 268 49.52 7.15 -10.74
C GLU A 268 48.42 8.21 -10.76
N LYS A 269 47.62 8.30 -11.83
CA LYS A 269 46.51 9.27 -11.95
C LYS A 269 45.42 8.86 -10.98
N ILE A 270 45.30 9.57 -9.87
CA ILE A 270 44.27 9.39 -8.86
C ILE A 270 42.92 9.81 -9.48
N GLU A 271 41.95 8.87 -9.56
CA GLU A 271 40.60 9.18 -10.05
C GLU A 271 39.74 9.75 -8.93
N ALA A 272 39.03 10.83 -9.20
CA ALA A 272 38.10 11.45 -8.25
C ALA A 272 36.92 10.51 -7.90
N ILE A 273 36.51 10.53 -6.65
CA ILE A 273 35.32 9.78 -6.19
C ILE A 273 34.17 10.74 -5.88
N ARG A 274 32.95 10.37 -6.31
CA ARG A 274 31.71 11.08 -5.95
C ARG A 274 30.82 10.18 -5.13
N ARG A 275 30.22 10.76 -4.06
CA ARG A 275 29.16 10.11 -3.26
C ARG A 275 28.06 11.14 -2.93
N ASP A 276 26.81 10.72 -3.12
CA ASP A 276 25.63 11.53 -2.88
C ASP A 276 24.93 11.01 -1.63
N VAL A 277 24.99 11.76 -0.52
CA VAL A 277 24.41 11.40 0.79
C VAL A 277 23.02 12.02 0.88
N PHE A 278 21.97 11.20 0.94
CA PHE A 278 20.57 11.62 0.95
C PHE A 278 20.03 11.79 2.36
N PHE A 279 19.03 12.70 2.51
CA PHE A 279 18.43 13.03 3.79
C PHE A 279 16.92 12.96 3.74
N GLN A 280 16.31 12.63 4.87
CA GLN A 280 14.86 12.70 5.02
C GLN A 280 14.36 14.15 5.01
N ILE A 281 13.05 14.31 4.75
CA ILE A 281 12.39 15.61 4.80
C ILE A 281 12.59 16.25 6.18
N ASN A 282 12.94 17.53 6.20
CA ASN A 282 13.18 18.33 7.40
C ASN A 282 14.26 17.75 8.36
N LYS A 283 15.17 16.90 7.85
CA LYS A 283 16.27 16.28 8.61
C LYS A 283 17.63 16.65 8.04
N THR A 284 18.61 16.69 8.93
CA THR A 284 20.04 16.87 8.63
C THR A 284 20.89 15.72 9.18
N ASP A 285 20.28 14.74 9.85
CA ASP A 285 20.96 13.57 10.38
C ASP A 285 21.25 12.57 9.26
N ILE A 286 22.49 12.07 9.19
CA ILE A 286 22.90 11.03 8.24
C ILE A 286 22.23 9.72 8.64
N GLN A 287 21.38 9.18 7.79
CA GLN A 287 20.68 7.92 8.04
C GLN A 287 21.67 6.74 8.05
N PRO A 288 21.40 5.66 8.81
CA PRO A 288 22.26 4.46 8.82
C PRO A 288 22.52 3.87 7.43
N SER A 289 21.54 3.96 6.51
CA SER A 289 21.68 3.53 5.11
C SER A 289 22.68 4.37 4.30
N GLU A 290 22.92 5.62 4.69
CA GLU A 290 23.79 6.57 4.01
C GLU A 290 25.21 6.63 4.59
N GLN A 291 25.44 6.06 5.77
CA GLN A 291 26.74 6.06 6.44
C GLN A 291 27.85 5.41 5.62
N GLN A 292 27.53 4.38 4.82
CA GLN A 292 28.54 3.71 3.97
C GLN A 292 29.12 4.68 2.94
N LYS A 293 28.34 5.62 2.42
CA LYS A 293 28.81 6.61 1.45
C LYS A 293 29.80 7.60 2.07
N VAL A 294 29.55 8.03 3.31
CA VAL A 294 30.49 8.87 4.06
C VAL A 294 31.78 8.13 4.36
N LYS A 295 31.66 6.84 4.71
CA LYS A 295 32.80 5.96 4.95
C LYS A 295 33.67 5.78 3.68
N ASP A 296 33.06 5.65 2.51
CA ASP A 296 33.77 5.54 1.23
C ASP A 296 34.63 6.79 0.95
N ILE A 297 34.06 8.00 1.18
CA ILE A 297 34.82 9.27 1.07
C ILE A 297 35.96 9.31 2.08
N ALA A 298 35.73 8.92 3.33
CA ALA A 298 36.73 8.89 4.37
C ALA A 298 37.90 7.96 3.99
N TYR A 299 37.59 6.75 3.51
CA TYR A 299 38.65 5.81 3.06
C TYR A 299 39.43 6.29 1.87
N TYR A 300 38.78 6.96 0.92
CA TYR A 300 39.48 7.60 -0.19
C TYR A 300 40.48 8.63 0.32
N LEU A 301 40.06 9.54 1.22
CA LEU A 301 40.92 10.58 1.80
C LEU A 301 42.06 9.99 2.67
N ILE A 302 41.84 8.87 3.35
CA ILE A 302 42.85 8.17 4.11
C ILE A 302 43.89 7.53 3.16
N LYS A 303 43.39 6.89 2.08
CA LYS A 303 44.26 6.25 1.07
C LYS A 303 45.14 7.25 0.29
N TYR A 304 44.57 8.46 0.06
CA TYR A 304 45.24 9.52 -0.70
C TYR A 304 45.41 10.78 0.17
N PRO A 305 46.52 10.91 0.93
CA PRO A 305 46.70 11.98 1.92
C PRO A 305 46.67 13.40 1.34
N GLU A 306 47.01 13.60 0.08
CA GLU A 306 47.02 14.92 -0.58
C GLU A 306 45.66 15.31 -1.15
N SER A 307 44.72 14.36 -1.26
CA SER A 307 43.36 14.61 -1.79
C SER A 307 42.54 15.44 -0.86
N LYS A 308 41.61 16.22 -1.44
CA LYS A 308 40.67 17.08 -0.75
C LYS A 308 39.25 16.68 -1.09
N VAL A 309 38.29 17.03 -0.26
CA VAL A 309 36.85 16.80 -0.53
C VAL A 309 36.09 18.13 -0.56
N VAL A 310 35.24 18.27 -1.56
CA VAL A 310 34.24 19.34 -1.65
C VAL A 310 32.86 18.76 -1.36
N ILE A 311 32.14 19.33 -0.38
CA ILE A 311 30.82 18.90 0.06
C ILE A 311 29.85 20.02 -0.23
N THR A 312 28.84 19.77 -1.07
CA THR A 312 27.79 20.76 -1.37
C THR A 312 26.43 20.24 -0.92
N GLY A 313 25.79 20.98 0.00
CA GLY A 313 24.47 20.65 0.51
C GLY A 313 23.35 21.27 -0.31
N TYR A 314 22.25 20.53 -0.47
CA TYR A 314 21.06 20.94 -1.22
C TYR A 314 19.78 20.66 -0.43
N ALA A 315 18.72 21.37 -0.79
CA ALA A 315 17.36 21.15 -0.31
C ALA A 315 16.38 21.07 -1.49
N ASP A 316 15.31 20.33 -1.31
CA ASP A 316 14.25 20.22 -2.33
C ASP A 316 13.45 21.53 -2.44
N ALA A 317 13.05 21.88 -3.66
CA ALA A 317 12.27 23.09 -3.93
C ALA A 317 10.76 22.91 -3.65
N GLY A 318 10.29 21.67 -3.54
CA GLY A 318 8.88 21.35 -3.36
C GLY A 318 8.37 21.55 -1.93
N THR A 319 9.28 21.73 -0.94
CA THR A 319 8.90 21.89 0.46
C THR A 319 9.69 23.04 1.13
N GLY A 320 9.09 23.62 2.18
CA GLY A 320 9.71 24.71 2.93
C GLY A 320 9.66 26.07 2.23
N ASN A 321 10.52 26.97 2.66
CA ASN A 321 10.78 28.27 2.04
C ASN A 321 12.32 28.50 2.00
N ASP A 322 12.78 29.55 1.33
CA ASP A 322 14.19 29.82 1.13
C ASP A 322 14.99 29.78 2.42
N LYS A 323 14.49 30.43 3.48
CA LYS A 323 15.17 30.48 4.79
C LYS A 323 15.29 29.08 5.43
N ILE A 324 14.26 28.25 5.32
CA ILE A 324 14.26 26.88 5.83
C ILE A 324 15.21 26.03 4.99
N ASN A 325 15.13 26.13 3.66
CA ASN A 325 15.91 25.34 2.72
C ASN A 325 17.39 25.68 2.78
N ASP A 326 17.76 26.94 2.97
CA ASP A 326 19.14 27.37 3.21
C ASP A 326 19.70 26.74 4.49
N ARG A 327 18.94 26.78 5.57
CA ARG A 327 19.34 26.15 6.85
C ARG A 327 19.47 24.64 6.73
N LEU A 328 18.55 23.96 6.04
CA LEU A 328 18.61 22.50 5.84
C LEU A 328 19.79 22.11 4.96
N ALA A 329 20.02 22.81 3.86
CA ALA A 329 21.14 22.54 2.96
C ALA A 329 22.48 22.72 3.68
N ALA A 330 22.65 23.82 4.41
CA ALA A 330 23.86 24.05 5.22
C ALA A 330 24.05 22.99 6.31
N GLY A 331 22.97 22.64 7.04
CA GLY A 331 23.01 21.60 8.08
C GLY A 331 23.33 20.21 7.54
N ARG A 332 22.91 19.87 6.32
CA ARG A 332 23.24 18.61 5.65
C ARG A 332 24.71 18.53 5.27
N ALA A 333 25.28 19.60 4.71
CA ALA A 333 26.71 19.69 4.44
C ALA A 333 27.52 19.58 5.74
N ASP A 334 27.14 20.33 6.78
CA ASP A 334 27.81 20.33 8.09
C ASP A 334 27.77 18.93 8.76
N ALA A 335 26.68 18.18 8.64
CA ALA A 335 26.59 16.82 9.16
C ALA A 335 27.62 15.88 8.55
N VAL A 336 27.87 15.98 7.22
CA VAL A 336 28.90 15.17 6.55
C VAL A 336 30.31 15.65 6.94
N VAL A 337 30.54 16.96 7.02
CA VAL A 337 31.81 17.54 7.51
C VAL A 337 32.16 17.03 8.90
N LYS A 338 31.19 17.09 9.84
CA LYS A 338 31.36 16.58 11.20
C LYS A 338 31.66 15.07 11.21
N ALA A 339 30.93 14.28 10.44
CA ALA A 339 31.20 12.85 10.36
C ALA A 339 32.61 12.54 9.87
N LEU A 340 33.09 13.22 8.83
CA LEU A 340 34.46 13.04 8.32
C LEU A 340 35.53 13.45 9.34
N LYS A 341 35.32 14.54 10.08
CA LYS A 341 36.24 15.03 11.12
C LYS A 341 36.19 14.16 12.38
N ASP A 342 35.00 13.98 12.95
CA ASP A 342 34.85 13.45 14.30
C ASP A 342 34.93 11.94 14.35
N GLN A 343 34.42 11.24 13.30
CA GLN A 343 34.40 9.77 13.25
C GLN A 343 35.63 9.19 12.51
N TYR A 344 36.14 9.89 11.50
CA TYR A 344 37.22 9.39 10.64
C TYR A 344 38.54 10.17 10.76
N GLY A 345 38.58 11.25 11.54
CA GLY A 345 39.80 12.00 11.81
C GLY A 345 40.39 12.75 10.60
N ILE A 346 39.54 13.08 9.59
CA ILE A 346 40.00 13.83 8.41
C ILE A 346 40.29 15.28 8.79
N ASP A 347 41.50 15.79 8.43
CA ASP A 347 41.89 17.16 8.74
C ASP A 347 40.98 18.19 8.07
N ALA A 348 40.60 19.22 8.81
CA ALA A 348 39.70 20.28 8.36
C ALA A 348 40.20 21.04 7.14
N SER A 349 41.55 21.18 6.97
CA SER A 349 42.16 21.83 5.81
C SER A 349 41.94 21.10 4.49
N ARG A 350 41.50 19.83 4.57
CA ARG A 350 41.21 18.97 3.44
C ARG A 350 39.71 18.93 3.09
N ILE A 351 38.85 19.59 3.87
CA ILE A 351 37.41 19.59 3.70
C ILE A 351 36.94 21.00 3.34
N SER A 352 36.42 21.17 2.14
CA SER A 352 35.72 22.37 1.73
C SER A 352 34.23 22.09 1.64
N TYR A 353 33.38 23.01 2.09
CA TYR A 353 31.93 22.80 2.01
C TYR A 353 31.19 24.09 1.63
N ASP A 354 30.05 23.91 0.97
CA ASP A 354 29.12 24.96 0.54
C ASP A 354 27.68 24.48 0.62
N SER A 355 26.71 25.39 0.49
CA SER A 355 25.29 25.06 0.41
C SER A 355 24.58 25.90 -0.64
N LYS A 356 23.68 25.30 -1.41
CA LYS A 356 22.94 25.96 -2.49
C LYS A 356 21.46 26.16 -2.14
N GLY A 357 21.01 25.77 -0.94
CA GLY A 357 19.59 25.82 -0.58
C GLY A 357 18.75 25.00 -1.56
N ALA A 358 17.62 25.54 -1.98
CA ALA A 358 16.75 24.97 -3.03
C ALA A 358 16.95 25.64 -4.41
N ARG A 359 17.90 26.54 -4.57
CA ARG A 359 18.12 27.34 -5.81
C ARG A 359 18.70 26.51 -6.94
N VAL A 360 19.36 25.42 -6.62
CA VAL A 360 19.92 24.45 -7.57
C VAL A 360 19.33 23.09 -7.25
N GLN A 361 18.79 22.42 -8.26
CA GLN A 361 18.19 21.11 -8.14
C GLN A 361 19.04 20.13 -8.98
N PRO A 362 20.03 19.43 -8.36
CA PRO A 362 20.94 18.54 -9.10
C PRO A 362 20.25 17.28 -9.65
N PHE A 363 19.07 16.93 -9.14
CA PHE A 363 18.29 15.77 -9.57
C PHE A 363 16.92 16.19 -10.10
N ALA A 364 16.38 15.44 -11.06
CA ALA A 364 15.07 15.70 -11.65
C ALA A 364 13.93 15.45 -10.66
N GLU A 365 14.08 14.45 -9.79
CA GLU A 365 13.11 14.14 -8.75
C GLU A 365 13.30 15.04 -7.53
N ASN A 366 12.21 15.70 -7.11
CA ASN A 366 12.24 16.73 -6.07
C ASN A 366 12.84 16.24 -4.74
N ASP A 367 12.51 15.08 -4.26
CA ASP A 367 12.95 14.53 -2.98
C ASP A 367 14.42 14.07 -3.00
N GLN A 368 14.99 13.74 -4.15
CA GLN A 368 16.42 13.45 -4.31
C GLN A 368 17.30 14.69 -4.13
N ASN A 369 16.72 15.89 -4.18
CA ASN A 369 17.45 17.13 -3.91
C ASN A 369 17.68 17.39 -2.40
N ARG A 370 17.19 16.52 -1.53
CA ARG A 370 17.57 16.48 -0.10
C ARG A 370 18.90 15.74 0.06
N VAL A 371 20.00 16.36 -0.38
CA VAL A 371 21.27 15.67 -0.57
C VAL A 371 22.51 16.52 -0.20
N SER A 372 23.59 15.88 0.18
CA SER A 372 24.95 16.43 0.17
C SER A 372 25.79 15.68 -0.84
N ILE A 373 26.22 16.37 -1.89
CA ILE A 373 27.10 15.83 -2.92
C ILE A 373 28.57 16.01 -2.46
N CYS A 374 29.29 14.90 -2.35
CA CYS A 374 30.66 14.84 -1.91
C CYS A 374 31.57 14.42 -3.08
N ILE A 375 32.55 15.25 -3.44
CA ILE A 375 33.51 14.95 -4.48
C ILE A 375 34.90 15.04 -3.84
N ALA A 376 35.66 13.93 -3.87
CA ALA A 376 37.05 13.89 -3.38
C ALA A 376 37.99 13.60 -4.53
N GLU A 377 39.05 14.41 -4.65
CA GLU A 377 40.06 14.37 -5.72
C GLU A 377 41.44 14.78 -5.20
#